data_9c1084b19102101528e5f0df82a1c1a6
#
_entry.id   9c1084b19102101528e5f0df82a1c1a6
#
_cell.length_a   1.000
_cell.length_b   1.000
_cell.length_c   1.000
_cell.angle_alpha   90.00
_cell.angle_beta   90.00
_cell.angle_gamma   90.00
#
_symmetry.space_group_name_H-M   'P 1'
#
loop_
_entity.id
_entity.type
_entity.pdbx_description
1 polymer ?
#
loop_
_entity_poly.entity_id
_entity_poly.type
_entity_poly.pdbx_seq_one_letter_code
_entity_poly.pdbx_strand_id
1 'polypeptide(L)'
;MADAAAINLGRNIQQLRQARGLSQQQIARLAGIPRATWANLESGGANPTLAVLVAVAQALQVRLEELIEPPRRTGRHYPVTALSVRRKGEVVVRKLLPETIAGLEIERMELPPGAAMSGIPHTPGTREYLTCERGEVELSAGGERWRLSPGDVVVFPGDQRHGYRNPGTSTAIAYSVVAFAPVAV
;
A
#
# COMPACT_ATOMS: atom_id res chain seq x y z
N MET A 1 6.14 -1.13 -29.96
CA MET A 1 5.78 -1.97 -28.78
C MET A 1 6.93 -2.91 -28.35
N ALA A 2 7.68 -3.52 -29.27
CA ALA A 2 8.86 -4.34 -28.93
C ALA A 2 9.96 -3.55 -28.18
N ASP A 3 10.12 -2.29 -28.50
CA ASP A 3 11.12 -1.39 -27.90
C ASP A 3 10.88 -1.12 -26.40
N ALA A 4 9.62 -0.98 -25.98
CA ALA A 4 9.29 -0.75 -24.58
C ALA A 4 9.60 -1.97 -23.68
N ALA A 5 9.36 -3.18 -24.16
CA ALA A 5 9.67 -4.40 -23.42
C ALA A 5 11.18 -4.60 -23.23
N ALA A 6 11.99 -4.30 -24.24
CA ALA A 6 13.45 -4.36 -24.15
C ALA A 6 14.01 -3.34 -23.15
N ILE A 7 13.48 -2.11 -23.16
CA ILE A 7 13.82 -1.06 -22.20
C ILE A 7 13.46 -1.46 -20.77
N ASN A 8 12.25 -1.99 -20.57
CA ASN A 8 11.82 -2.47 -19.27
C ASN A 8 12.70 -3.62 -18.77
N LEU A 9 12.98 -4.60 -19.63
CA LEU A 9 13.89 -5.71 -19.35
C LEU A 9 15.24 -5.19 -18.85
N GLY A 10 15.88 -4.29 -19.61
CA GLY A 10 17.18 -3.75 -19.24
C GLY A 10 17.18 -3.07 -17.87
N ARG A 11 16.18 -2.21 -17.62
CA ARG A 11 16.01 -1.52 -16.32
C ARG A 11 15.77 -2.49 -15.17
N ASN A 12 14.87 -3.45 -15.36
CA ASN A 12 14.50 -4.39 -14.30
C ASN A 12 15.68 -5.29 -13.90
N ILE A 13 16.40 -5.87 -14.88
CA ILE A 13 17.55 -6.73 -14.58
C ILE A 13 18.69 -5.94 -13.92
N GLN A 14 18.93 -4.70 -14.34
CA GLN A 14 19.92 -3.83 -13.71
C GLN A 14 19.56 -3.53 -12.25
N GLN A 15 18.31 -3.13 -11.98
CA GLN A 15 17.83 -2.86 -10.61
C GLN A 15 17.90 -4.10 -9.71
N LEU A 16 17.45 -5.24 -10.22
CA LEU A 16 17.46 -6.51 -9.48
C LEU A 16 18.88 -6.97 -9.15
N ARG A 17 19.83 -6.82 -10.11
CA ARG A 17 21.23 -7.11 -9.87
C ARG A 17 21.84 -6.19 -8.81
N GLN A 18 21.62 -4.87 -8.94
CA GLN A 18 22.15 -3.87 -7.99
C GLN A 18 21.59 -4.06 -6.59
N ALA A 19 20.30 -4.37 -6.46
CA ALA A 19 19.66 -4.67 -5.17
C ALA A 19 20.28 -5.89 -4.47
N ARG A 20 20.90 -6.80 -5.22
CA ARG A 20 21.62 -7.98 -4.70
C ARG A 20 23.12 -7.73 -4.50
N GLY A 21 23.62 -6.54 -4.77
CA GLY A 21 25.03 -6.18 -4.66
C GLY A 21 25.95 -6.92 -5.65
N LEU A 22 25.40 -7.46 -6.76
CA LEU A 22 26.16 -8.27 -7.71
C LEU A 22 26.73 -7.42 -8.84
N SER A 23 27.97 -7.73 -9.27
CA SER A 23 28.54 -7.21 -10.51
C SER A 23 27.94 -7.90 -11.74
N GLN A 24 28.02 -7.26 -12.91
CA GLN A 24 27.60 -7.88 -14.18
C GLN A 24 28.31 -9.21 -14.45
N GLN A 25 29.57 -9.33 -14.05
CA GLN A 25 30.36 -10.56 -14.23
C GLN A 25 29.81 -11.70 -13.34
N GLN A 26 29.45 -11.40 -12.09
CA GLN A 26 28.93 -12.39 -11.17
C GLN A 26 27.57 -12.92 -11.60
N ILE A 27 26.64 -12.03 -11.93
CA ILE A 27 25.29 -12.44 -12.32
C ILE A 27 25.26 -13.14 -13.68
N ALA A 28 26.10 -12.72 -14.66
CA ALA A 28 26.23 -13.38 -15.95
C ALA A 28 26.73 -14.82 -15.78
N ARG A 29 27.67 -15.06 -14.85
CA ARG A 29 28.12 -16.41 -14.49
C ARG A 29 27.01 -17.25 -13.88
N LEU A 30 26.21 -16.67 -12.99
CA LEU A 30 25.04 -17.35 -12.38
C LEU A 30 23.99 -17.72 -13.43
N ALA A 31 23.77 -16.84 -14.41
CA ALA A 31 22.86 -17.06 -15.52
C ALA A 31 23.41 -17.97 -16.63
N GLY A 32 24.69 -18.36 -16.56
CA GLY A 32 25.33 -19.19 -17.59
C GLY A 32 25.45 -18.50 -18.94
N ILE A 33 25.52 -17.17 -18.99
CA ILE A 33 25.63 -16.37 -20.23
C ILE A 33 26.91 -15.51 -20.22
N PRO A 34 27.44 -15.13 -21.38
CA PRO A 34 28.58 -14.21 -21.47
C PRO A 34 28.26 -12.85 -20.80
N ARG A 35 29.26 -12.24 -20.14
CA ARG A 35 29.14 -10.90 -19.55
C ARG A 35 28.70 -9.85 -20.61
N ALA A 36 29.19 -9.94 -21.82
CA ALA A 36 28.83 -9.04 -22.92
C ALA A 36 27.33 -9.14 -23.24
N THR A 37 26.77 -10.35 -23.23
CA THR A 37 25.31 -10.59 -23.38
C THR A 37 24.54 -9.94 -22.26
N TRP A 38 24.99 -10.10 -21.00
CA TRP A 38 24.37 -9.46 -19.85
C TRP A 38 24.38 -7.93 -19.97
N ALA A 39 25.53 -7.33 -20.33
CA ALA A 39 25.66 -5.89 -20.50
C ALA A 39 24.75 -5.36 -21.61
N ASN A 40 24.61 -6.09 -22.70
CA ASN A 40 23.68 -5.74 -23.77
C ASN A 40 22.20 -5.84 -23.35
N LEU A 41 21.84 -6.81 -22.51
CA LEU A 41 20.51 -6.89 -21.91
C LEU A 41 20.22 -5.66 -21.03
N GLU A 42 21.14 -5.29 -20.15
CA GLU A 42 20.98 -4.11 -19.27
C GLU A 42 20.90 -2.78 -20.05
N SER A 43 21.50 -2.70 -21.22
CA SER A 43 21.41 -1.50 -22.07
C SER A 43 20.02 -1.29 -22.71
N GLY A 44 19.15 -2.32 -22.67
CA GLY A 44 17.84 -2.28 -23.29
C GLY A 44 17.84 -2.41 -24.82
N GLY A 45 19.00 -2.68 -25.43
CA GLY A 45 19.14 -2.86 -26.87
C GLY A 45 19.07 -4.31 -27.35
N ALA A 46 18.91 -5.26 -26.45
CA ALA A 46 18.91 -6.68 -26.79
C ALA A 46 17.51 -7.22 -27.09
N ASN A 47 17.46 -8.17 -28.02
CA ASN A 47 16.31 -9.03 -28.26
C ASN A 47 16.68 -10.48 -27.88
N PRO A 48 16.60 -10.84 -26.59
CA PRO A 48 17.02 -12.14 -26.12
C PRO A 48 16.07 -13.25 -26.55
N THR A 49 16.61 -14.45 -26.70
CA THR A 49 15.81 -15.65 -26.86
C THR A 49 15.08 -15.99 -25.55
N LEU A 50 14.00 -16.77 -25.63
CA LEU A 50 13.28 -17.26 -24.44
C LEU A 50 14.22 -18.02 -23.50
N ALA A 51 15.15 -18.82 -24.01
CA ALA A 51 16.11 -19.55 -23.19
C ALA A 51 17.00 -18.61 -22.36
N VAL A 52 17.45 -17.50 -22.93
CA VAL A 52 18.23 -16.48 -22.22
C VAL A 52 17.37 -15.79 -21.16
N LEU A 53 16.12 -15.45 -21.46
CA LEU A 53 15.21 -14.85 -20.49
C LEU A 53 14.95 -15.78 -19.30
N VAL A 54 14.74 -17.06 -19.54
CA VAL A 54 14.55 -18.06 -18.47
C VAL A 54 15.80 -18.16 -17.59
N ALA A 55 16.99 -18.22 -18.19
CA ALA A 55 18.27 -18.27 -17.46
C ALA A 55 18.46 -17.01 -16.59
N VAL A 56 18.14 -15.83 -17.12
CA VAL A 56 18.18 -14.56 -16.38
C VAL A 56 17.18 -14.53 -15.22
N ALA A 57 15.95 -14.98 -15.45
CA ALA A 57 14.93 -15.04 -14.41
C ALA A 57 15.34 -15.97 -13.26
N GLN A 58 15.88 -17.16 -13.59
CA GLN A 58 16.41 -18.11 -12.61
C GLN A 58 17.58 -17.53 -11.82
N ALA A 59 18.55 -16.91 -12.48
CA ALA A 59 19.70 -16.30 -11.82
C ALA A 59 19.28 -15.15 -10.87
N LEU A 60 18.25 -14.42 -11.23
CA LEU A 60 17.68 -13.33 -10.43
C LEU A 60 16.60 -13.83 -9.44
N GLN A 61 16.20 -15.11 -9.46
CA GLN A 61 15.15 -15.69 -8.61
C GLN A 61 13.84 -14.89 -8.66
N VAL A 62 13.41 -14.54 -9.87
CA VAL A 62 12.16 -13.82 -10.15
C VAL A 62 11.37 -14.56 -11.22
N ARG A 63 10.08 -14.23 -11.37
CA ARG A 63 9.27 -14.75 -12.47
C ARG A 63 9.63 -14.03 -13.78
N LEU A 64 9.38 -14.69 -14.90
CA LEU A 64 9.70 -14.15 -16.23
C LEU A 64 8.97 -12.83 -16.52
N GLU A 65 7.71 -12.75 -16.08
CA GLU A 65 6.87 -11.57 -16.24
C GLU A 65 7.49 -10.35 -15.55
N GLU A 66 8.11 -10.54 -14.38
CA GLU A 66 8.75 -9.47 -13.62
C GLU A 66 9.94 -8.84 -14.36
N LEU A 67 10.54 -9.56 -15.31
CA LEU A 67 11.63 -9.02 -16.11
C LEU A 67 11.15 -8.01 -17.17
N ILE A 68 9.95 -8.21 -17.73
CA ILE A 68 9.44 -7.45 -18.90
C ILE A 68 8.34 -6.46 -18.53
N GLU A 69 7.72 -6.60 -17.35
CA GLU A 69 6.73 -5.63 -16.86
C GLU A 69 7.35 -4.22 -16.76
N PRO A 70 6.55 -3.17 -16.93
CA PRO A 70 7.02 -1.82 -16.61
C PRO A 70 7.62 -1.81 -15.20
N PRO A 71 8.77 -1.12 -14.99
CA PRO A 71 9.36 -1.01 -13.67
C PRO A 71 8.29 -0.59 -12.68
N ARG A 72 8.17 -1.31 -11.56
CA ARG A 72 7.25 -0.93 -10.49
C ARG A 72 7.53 0.52 -10.16
N ARG A 73 6.51 1.34 -10.23
CA ARG A 73 6.63 2.78 -10.02
C ARG A 73 7.38 3.01 -8.70
N THR A 74 8.42 3.83 -8.76
CA THR A 74 9.03 4.40 -7.57
C THR A 74 7.92 5.05 -6.73
N GLY A 75 8.03 4.99 -5.40
CA GLY A 75 7.03 5.58 -4.51
C GLY A 75 6.60 6.96 -4.99
N ARG A 76 5.32 7.28 -4.82
CA ARG A 76 4.75 8.57 -5.20
C ARG A 76 4.45 9.35 -3.94
N HIS A 77 5.03 10.55 -3.84
CA HIS A 77 4.76 11.46 -2.74
C HIS A 77 3.47 12.24 -3.01
N TYR A 78 2.56 12.22 -2.04
CA TYR A 78 1.35 13.03 -2.04
C TYR A 78 1.43 14.01 -0.86
N PRO A 79 1.54 15.32 -1.12
CA PRO A 79 1.50 16.31 -0.05
C PRO A 79 0.13 16.28 0.64
N VAL A 80 0.07 16.70 1.89
CA VAL A 80 -1.15 16.70 2.70
C VAL A 80 -2.32 17.45 2.04
N THR A 81 -2.01 18.47 1.23
CA THR A 81 -2.98 19.28 0.47
C THR A 81 -3.62 18.53 -0.70
N ALA A 82 -3.01 17.45 -1.17
CA ALA A 82 -3.55 16.60 -2.24
C ALA A 82 -4.50 15.51 -1.71
N LEU A 83 -4.55 15.31 -0.40
CA LEU A 83 -5.40 14.31 0.22
C LEU A 83 -6.82 14.83 0.41
N SER A 84 -7.79 13.97 0.11
CA SER A 84 -9.21 14.29 0.26
C SER A 84 -9.59 14.48 1.73
N VAL A 85 -10.26 15.58 2.04
CA VAL A 85 -10.72 15.92 3.38
C VAL A 85 -12.23 16.11 3.38
N ARG A 86 -12.91 15.54 4.36
CA ARG A 86 -14.32 15.79 4.63
C ARG A 86 -14.53 16.22 6.08
N ARG A 87 -15.58 16.97 6.35
CA ARG A 87 -16.00 17.35 7.70
C ARG A 87 -17.33 16.69 8.05
N LYS A 88 -17.43 16.20 9.27
CA LYS A 88 -18.68 15.73 9.88
C LYS A 88 -18.87 16.49 11.19
N GLY A 89 -19.66 17.55 11.19
CA GLY A 89 -19.68 18.53 12.26
C GLY A 89 -18.30 19.16 12.46
N GLU A 90 -17.78 19.09 13.68
CA GLU A 90 -16.44 19.61 14.01
C GLU A 90 -15.32 18.60 13.70
N VAL A 91 -15.64 17.34 13.44
CA VAL A 91 -14.65 16.29 13.14
C VAL A 91 -14.13 16.45 11.73
N VAL A 92 -12.80 16.45 11.58
CA VAL A 92 -12.11 16.47 10.29
C VAL A 92 -11.64 15.05 9.98
N VAL A 93 -12.06 14.54 8.82
CA VAL A 93 -11.67 13.21 8.34
C VAL A 93 -10.88 13.36 7.04
N ARG A 94 -9.67 12.84 7.02
CA ARG A 94 -8.78 12.84 5.84
C ARG A 94 -8.56 11.43 5.35
N LYS A 95 -8.81 11.18 4.06
CA LYS A 95 -8.44 9.92 3.41
C LYS A 95 -6.93 9.86 3.21
N LEU A 96 -6.29 8.77 3.64
CA LEU A 96 -4.84 8.59 3.52
C LEU A 96 -4.44 7.79 2.27
N LEU A 97 -5.41 7.17 1.60
CA LEU A 97 -5.20 6.53 0.31
C LEU A 97 -5.56 7.51 -0.80
N PRO A 98 -4.57 8.13 -1.46
CA PRO A 98 -4.81 9.07 -2.57
C PRO A 98 -5.30 8.36 -3.83
N GLU A 99 -5.03 7.06 -3.95
CA GLU A 99 -5.51 6.18 -5.02
C GLU A 99 -6.48 5.15 -4.42
N THR A 100 -7.51 4.79 -5.19
CA THR A 100 -8.46 3.77 -4.75
C THR A 100 -7.79 2.40 -4.75
N ILE A 101 -7.79 1.75 -3.61
CA ILE A 101 -7.38 0.36 -3.44
C ILE A 101 -8.65 -0.45 -3.18
N ALA A 102 -8.94 -1.44 -4.04
CA ALA A 102 -10.11 -2.29 -3.85
C ALA A 102 -10.06 -2.99 -2.49
N GLY A 103 -11.15 -2.90 -1.75
CA GLY A 103 -11.27 -3.56 -0.44
C GLY A 103 -10.56 -2.87 0.73
N LEU A 104 -10.01 -1.66 0.56
CA LEU A 104 -9.31 -0.96 1.63
C LEU A 104 -9.63 0.53 1.67
N GLU A 105 -9.93 1.05 2.85
CA GLU A 105 -9.92 2.48 3.15
C GLU A 105 -9.09 2.76 4.40
N ILE A 106 -8.37 3.87 4.40
CA ILE A 106 -7.61 4.36 5.58
C ILE A 106 -7.95 5.82 5.77
N GLU A 107 -8.43 6.16 6.95
CA GLU A 107 -8.83 7.52 7.30
C GLU A 107 -8.14 7.97 8.59
N ARG A 108 -7.70 9.21 8.60
CA ARG A 108 -7.23 9.90 9.80
C ARG A 108 -8.31 10.87 10.25
N MET A 109 -8.69 10.77 11.52
CA MET A 109 -9.71 11.59 12.15
C MET A 109 -9.09 12.55 13.16
N GLU A 110 -9.48 13.81 13.10
CA GLU A 110 -9.20 14.82 14.13
C GLU A 110 -10.52 15.16 14.80
N LEU A 111 -10.63 14.84 16.09
CA LEU A 111 -11.82 15.06 16.90
C LEU A 111 -11.50 16.13 17.96
N PRO A 112 -12.04 17.36 17.84
CA PRO A 112 -11.97 18.35 18.91
C PRO A 112 -12.57 17.82 20.23
N PRO A 113 -12.30 18.45 21.38
CA PRO A 113 -12.89 18.08 22.65
C PRO A 113 -14.43 18.01 22.57
N GLY A 114 -15.03 16.92 23.04
CA GLY A 114 -16.47 16.69 23.03
C GLY A 114 -17.08 16.36 21.68
N ALA A 115 -16.34 16.54 20.57
CA ALA A 115 -16.84 16.25 19.23
C ALA A 115 -17.15 14.76 19.04
N ALA A 116 -18.19 14.50 18.26
CA ALA A 116 -18.62 13.15 17.92
C ALA A 116 -19.04 13.06 16.45
N MET A 117 -18.91 11.86 15.88
CA MET A 117 -19.46 11.56 14.56
C MET A 117 -19.96 10.12 14.49
N SER A 118 -20.97 9.89 13.65
CA SER A 118 -21.41 8.55 13.28
C SER A 118 -20.60 8.01 12.13
N GLY A 119 -20.16 6.77 12.23
CA GLY A 119 -19.64 6.00 11.11
C GLY A 119 -20.75 5.58 10.16
N ILE A 120 -20.38 5.12 8.98
CA ILE A 120 -21.31 4.57 7.98
C ILE A 120 -21.17 3.07 8.01
N PRO A 121 -22.26 2.30 8.30
CA PRO A 121 -22.20 0.86 8.18
C PRO A 121 -21.78 0.42 6.78
N HIS A 122 -20.83 -0.47 6.70
CA HIS A 122 -20.27 -1.02 5.47
C HIS A 122 -21.01 -2.29 5.01
N THR A 123 -20.54 -2.92 3.96
CA THR A 123 -21.07 -4.20 3.49
C THR A 123 -20.82 -5.33 4.51
N PRO A 124 -21.71 -6.35 4.60
CA PRO A 124 -21.53 -7.48 5.50
C PRO A 124 -20.17 -8.13 5.40
N GLY A 125 -19.57 -8.49 6.54
CA GLY A 125 -18.24 -9.12 6.62
C GLY A 125 -17.07 -8.13 6.61
N THR A 126 -17.32 -6.82 6.49
CA THR A 126 -16.29 -5.79 6.64
C THR A 126 -15.75 -5.75 8.05
N ARG A 127 -14.44 -5.64 8.18
CA ARG A 127 -13.76 -5.39 9.46
C ARG A 127 -13.21 -3.99 9.49
N GLU A 128 -13.34 -3.34 10.63
CA GLU A 128 -12.76 -2.03 10.87
C GLU A 128 -11.82 -2.09 12.08
N TYR A 129 -10.67 -1.42 11.93
CA TYR A 129 -9.65 -1.28 12.95
C TYR A 129 -9.56 0.19 13.34
N LEU A 130 -9.78 0.50 14.59
CA LEU A 130 -9.60 1.84 15.12
C LEU A 130 -8.39 1.87 16.03
N THR A 131 -7.48 2.82 15.81
CA THR A 131 -6.38 3.09 16.74
C THR A 131 -6.34 4.56 17.12
N CYS A 132 -5.97 4.84 18.36
CA CYS A 132 -5.76 6.19 18.87
C CYS A 132 -4.27 6.54 18.82
N GLU A 133 -3.92 7.67 18.19
CA GLU A 133 -2.56 8.22 18.17
C GLU A 133 -2.34 9.20 19.32
N ARG A 134 -3.33 10.07 19.55
CA ARG A 134 -3.23 11.15 20.53
C ARG A 134 -4.59 11.46 21.16
N GLY A 135 -4.58 11.86 22.42
CA GLY A 135 -5.79 12.16 23.17
C GLY A 135 -6.54 10.88 23.57
N GLU A 136 -7.84 10.91 23.55
CA GLU A 136 -8.69 9.77 23.87
C GLU A 136 -9.85 9.69 22.87
N VAL A 137 -10.21 8.49 22.46
CA VAL A 137 -11.33 8.25 21.57
C VAL A 137 -12.23 7.17 22.16
N GLU A 138 -13.51 7.48 22.29
CA GLU A 138 -14.55 6.49 22.62
C GLU A 138 -15.16 5.98 21.31
N LEU A 139 -15.10 4.67 21.10
CA LEU A 139 -15.82 3.95 20.06
C LEU A 139 -17.10 3.37 20.65
N SER A 140 -18.22 3.56 19.98
CA SER A 140 -19.46 2.82 20.22
C SER A 140 -19.80 1.98 18.99
N ALA A 141 -19.93 0.67 19.13
CA ALA A 141 -20.31 -0.25 18.05
C ALA A 141 -21.06 -1.46 18.61
N GLY A 142 -22.13 -1.90 17.94
CA GLY A 142 -22.89 -3.08 18.33
C GLY A 142 -23.45 -3.09 19.76
N GLY A 143 -23.67 -1.91 20.34
CA GLY A 143 -24.13 -1.77 21.73
C GLY A 143 -23.01 -1.76 22.78
N GLU A 144 -21.78 -2.00 22.40
CA GLU A 144 -20.59 -1.93 23.25
C GLU A 144 -19.88 -0.58 23.12
N ARG A 145 -19.04 -0.25 24.12
CA ARG A 145 -18.23 0.96 24.14
C ARG A 145 -16.82 0.65 24.59
N TRP A 146 -15.84 1.22 23.87
CA TRP A 146 -14.42 1.14 24.20
C TRP A 146 -13.84 2.54 24.26
N ARG A 147 -13.06 2.80 25.30
CA ARG A 147 -12.26 4.02 25.43
C ARG A 147 -10.81 3.69 25.09
N LEU A 148 -10.29 4.32 24.05
CA LEU A 148 -8.96 4.08 23.54
C LEU A 148 -8.02 5.19 24.00
N SER A 149 -6.92 4.81 24.62
CA SER A 149 -5.75 5.62 24.90
C SER A 149 -4.75 5.54 23.74
N PRO A 150 -3.73 6.43 23.68
CA PRO A 150 -2.70 6.36 22.63
C PRO A 150 -2.02 4.98 22.56
N GLY A 151 -2.02 4.40 21.36
CA GLY A 151 -1.49 3.07 21.09
C GLY A 151 -2.51 1.93 21.15
N ASP A 152 -3.68 2.15 21.72
CA ASP A 152 -4.73 1.14 21.76
C ASP A 152 -5.32 0.88 20.35
N VAL A 153 -5.73 -0.37 20.14
CA VAL A 153 -6.42 -0.81 18.91
C VAL A 153 -7.68 -1.59 19.27
N VAL A 154 -8.80 -1.26 18.64
CA VAL A 154 -10.02 -2.05 18.66
C VAL A 154 -10.34 -2.54 17.26
N VAL A 155 -10.72 -3.81 17.13
CA VAL A 155 -11.22 -4.41 15.91
C VAL A 155 -12.68 -4.75 16.07
N PHE A 156 -13.52 -4.29 15.15
CA PHE A 156 -14.96 -4.52 15.22
C PHE A 156 -15.57 -4.80 13.84
N PRO A 157 -16.76 -5.44 13.77
CA PRO A 157 -17.51 -5.57 12.54
C PRO A 157 -17.95 -4.18 12.04
N GLY A 158 -17.45 -3.78 10.85
CA GLY A 158 -17.74 -2.47 10.28
C GLY A 158 -19.11 -2.36 9.61
N ASP A 159 -19.85 -3.45 9.50
CA ASP A 159 -21.18 -3.54 8.88
C ASP A 159 -22.33 -3.15 9.84
N GLN A 160 -22.02 -2.84 11.09
CA GLN A 160 -22.99 -2.39 12.09
C GLN A 160 -22.90 -0.88 12.36
N ARG A 161 -23.92 -0.34 13.00
CA ARG A 161 -23.91 1.06 13.46
C ARG A 161 -22.79 1.26 14.45
N HIS A 162 -21.99 2.28 14.22
CA HIS A 162 -20.88 2.66 15.08
C HIS A 162 -20.70 4.18 15.10
N GLY A 163 -19.96 4.68 16.07
CA GLY A 163 -19.68 6.10 16.21
C GLY A 163 -18.44 6.35 17.05
N TYR A 164 -17.87 7.52 16.86
CA TYR A 164 -16.64 7.96 17.49
C TYR A 164 -16.90 9.24 18.26
N ARG A 165 -16.32 9.37 19.44
CA ARG A 165 -16.40 10.57 20.26
C ARG A 165 -15.06 10.84 20.93
N ASN A 166 -14.73 12.10 21.09
CA ASN A 166 -13.63 12.52 21.94
C ASN A 166 -14.17 12.89 23.34
N PRO A 167 -13.96 12.06 24.36
CA PRO A 167 -14.39 12.37 25.73
C PRO A 167 -13.41 13.26 26.48
N GLY A 168 -12.23 13.52 25.92
CA GLY A 168 -11.16 14.29 26.54
C GLY A 168 -11.28 15.80 26.35
N THR A 169 -10.27 16.53 26.87
CA THR A 169 -10.21 18.00 26.86
C THR A 169 -9.26 18.57 25.81
N SER A 170 -8.54 17.71 25.08
CA SER A 170 -7.65 18.08 23.97
C SER A 170 -8.08 17.37 22.68
N THR A 171 -7.67 17.90 21.53
CA THR A 171 -7.97 17.26 20.24
C THR A 171 -7.39 15.85 20.20
N ALA A 172 -8.24 14.88 19.92
CA ALA A 172 -7.86 13.50 19.69
C ALA A 172 -7.54 13.25 18.22
N ILE A 173 -6.58 12.36 17.98
CA ILE A 173 -6.21 11.87 16.65
C ILE A 173 -6.35 10.36 16.65
N ALA A 174 -7.12 9.85 15.70
CA ALA A 174 -7.31 8.43 15.50
C ALA A 174 -7.24 8.06 14.02
N TYR A 175 -6.98 6.79 13.76
CA TYR A 175 -7.01 6.22 12.43
C TYR A 175 -8.02 5.08 12.37
N SER A 176 -8.83 5.09 11.31
CA SER A 176 -9.69 3.97 10.95
C SER A 176 -9.11 3.30 9.71
N VAL A 177 -9.01 1.98 9.77
CA VAL A 177 -8.66 1.12 8.63
C VAL A 177 -9.84 0.19 8.38
N VAL A 178 -10.47 0.35 7.22
CA VAL A 178 -11.63 -0.44 6.80
C VAL A 178 -11.18 -1.48 5.78
N ALA A 179 -11.29 -2.74 6.15
CA ALA A 179 -11.05 -3.88 5.27
C ALA A 179 -12.39 -4.45 4.81
N PHE A 180 -12.80 -4.13 3.58
CA PHE A 180 -14.06 -4.62 3.01
C PHE A 180 -13.99 -6.10 2.72
N ALA A 181 -15.07 -6.81 2.99
CA ALA A 181 -15.20 -8.19 2.52
C ALA A 181 -15.16 -8.25 0.99
N PRO A 182 -14.50 -9.27 0.40
CA PRO A 182 -14.59 -9.51 -1.04
C PRO A 182 -16.05 -9.62 -1.45
N VAL A 183 -16.46 -8.90 -2.49
CA VAL A 183 -17.77 -9.12 -3.09
C VAL A 183 -17.71 -10.48 -3.77
N ALA A 184 -18.51 -11.45 -3.27
CA ALA A 184 -18.69 -12.72 -3.97
C ALA A 184 -19.31 -12.42 -5.34
N VAL A 185 -18.59 -12.78 -6.40
CA VAL A 185 -19.04 -12.70 -7.81
C VAL A 185 -19.82 -13.96 -8.13
#